data_bab93869d5de25855072039a592bd2fd
#
_entry.id   bab93869d5de25855072039a592bd2fd
#
_cell.length_a   1.000
_cell.length_b   1.000
_cell.length_c   1.000
_cell.angle_alpha   90.00
_cell.angle_beta   90.00
_cell.angle_gamma   90.00
#
_symmetry.space_group_name_H-M   'P 1'
#
loop_
_entity.id
_entity.type
_entity.pdbx_description
1 polymer ?
#
loop_
_entity_poly.entity_id
_entity_poly.type
_entity_poly.pdbx_seq_one_letter_code
_entity_poly.pdbx_strand_id
1 'polypeptide(L)'
;PKQARPRKKILVPPKPHEKRYSSFNKPQITLDTETTGLDPDKGDRMLEIGCVRLNGREISLDPDDYLQIYINPERDIPEETTAIHGITNEKVKDCPVFADIVDEFLDFVSDTELLIHNAKFDVGFINMELERLGRGRLEDYVAQITDTLEIAREMYPGRRVSLDGLCLMHKIDNSARVFHGALLDSQLLAEVYLTMTRGQGEIDLDNWGDAVEIPPEIIARLTMPEPSPEELAEHEKMLDKADKQCKATCAWRKALGIGVEEKES
;
A
#
# COMPACT_ATOMS: atom_id res chain seq x y z
N PRO A 1 28.63 46.21 -5.39
CA PRO A 1 29.03 44.85 -5.62
C PRO A 1 27.83 43.94 -5.46
N LYS A 2 27.28 43.43 -6.59
CA LYS A 2 26.18 42.47 -6.59
C LYS A 2 26.79 41.11 -6.15
N GLN A 3 26.41 40.64 -4.99
CA GLN A 3 26.72 39.27 -4.55
C GLN A 3 26.13 38.26 -5.54
N ALA A 4 26.98 37.45 -6.14
CA ALA A 4 26.55 36.36 -7.02
C ALA A 4 25.80 35.32 -6.19
N ARG A 5 24.56 35.02 -6.60
CA ARG A 5 23.80 33.92 -6.03
C ARG A 5 24.55 32.60 -6.24
N PRO A 6 24.66 31.71 -5.23
CA PRO A 6 25.30 30.42 -5.41
C PRO A 6 24.56 29.63 -6.51
N ARG A 7 25.33 29.08 -7.45
CA ARG A 7 24.81 28.18 -8.49
C ARG A 7 24.19 26.97 -7.81
N LYS A 8 22.86 26.77 -7.98
CA LYS A 8 22.19 25.54 -7.56
C LYS A 8 22.92 24.34 -8.20
N LYS A 9 23.37 23.40 -7.39
CA LYS A 9 23.84 22.09 -7.87
C LYS A 9 22.66 21.44 -8.58
N ILE A 10 22.80 21.16 -9.87
CA ILE A 10 21.88 20.28 -10.60
C ILE A 10 22.14 18.89 -10.00
N LEU A 11 21.24 18.42 -9.13
CA LEU A 11 21.25 17.03 -8.71
C LEU A 11 20.87 16.19 -9.94
N VAL A 12 21.84 15.44 -10.44
CA VAL A 12 21.59 14.39 -11.41
C VAL A 12 20.68 13.37 -10.70
N PRO A 13 19.57 12.90 -11.32
CA PRO A 13 18.76 11.85 -10.72
C PRO A 13 19.67 10.69 -10.30
N PRO A 14 19.47 10.08 -9.13
CA PRO A 14 20.23 8.93 -8.73
C PRO A 14 20.12 7.87 -9.83
N LYS A 15 21.24 7.22 -10.16
CA LYS A 15 21.21 6.08 -11.08
C LYS A 15 20.19 5.08 -10.56
N PRO A 16 19.39 4.40 -11.42
CA PRO A 16 18.46 3.39 -10.98
C PRO A 16 19.20 2.41 -10.06
N HIS A 17 18.83 2.42 -8.79
CA HIS A 17 19.43 1.54 -7.79
C HIS A 17 19.09 0.10 -8.15
N GLU A 18 20.10 -0.77 -8.14
CA GLU A 18 19.88 -2.21 -8.14
C GLU A 18 18.90 -2.51 -7.01
N LYS A 19 17.77 -3.19 -7.35
CA LYS A 19 16.68 -3.50 -6.42
C LYS A 19 17.25 -4.18 -5.16
N ARG A 20 17.34 -3.41 -4.07
CA ARG A 20 17.89 -3.89 -2.78
C ARG A 20 16.93 -4.78 -2.00
N TYR A 21 15.67 -4.85 -2.43
CA TYR A 21 14.63 -5.60 -1.72
C TYR A 21 14.08 -6.72 -2.58
N SER A 22 13.84 -7.88 -1.98
CA SER A 22 13.01 -8.91 -2.60
C SER A 22 11.59 -8.37 -2.75
N SER A 23 10.83 -8.86 -3.72
CA SER A 23 9.47 -8.40 -4.03
C SER A 23 8.50 -8.41 -2.85
N PHE A 24 8.83 -9.08 -1.75
CA PHE A 24 8.01 -9.29 -0.56
C PHE A 24 8.32 -8.37 0.62
N ASN A 25 9.34 -7.50 0.53
CA ASN A 25 9.75 -6.69 1.69
C ASN A 25 10.10 -5.25 1.30
N LYS A 26 9.36 -4.66 0.36
CA LYS A 26 9.52 -3.25 0.05
C LYS A 26 8.84 -2.43 1.15
N PRO A 27 9.48 -1.38 1.66
CA PRO A 27 8.80 -0.43 2.52
C PRO A 27 7.60 0.14 1.76
N GLN A 28 6.44 0.19 2.41
CA GLN A 28 5.20 0.73 1.84
C GLN A 28 4.89 2.07 2.49
N ILE A 29 4.43 3.02 1.70
CA ILE A 29 4.01 4.35 2.15
C ILE A 29 2.64 4.64 1.54
N THR A 30 1.65 4.99 2.35
CA THR A 30 0.43 5.62 1.85
C THR A 30 0.66 7.09 1.61
N LEU A 31 0.11 7.63 0.52
CA LEU A 31 0.26 9.02 0.12
C LEU A 31 -1.08 9.58 -0.32
N ASP A 32 -1.33 10.83 0.06
CA ASP A 32 -2.43 11.65 -0.40
C ASP A 32 -1.98 13.09 -0.56
N THR A 33 -2.69 13.88 -1.40
CA THR A 33 -2.37 15.29 -1.65
C THR A 33 -3.61 16.16 -1.66
N GLU A 34 -3.48 17.39 -1.16
CA GLU A 34 -4.48 18.45 -1.34
C GLU A 34 -4.00 19.45 -2.38
N THR A 35 -4.93 19.98 -3.18
CA THR A 35 -4.61 20.79 -4.35
C THR A 35 -5.54 21.99 -4.52
N THR A 36 -5.13 22.98 -5.30
CA THR A 36 -5.97 24.17 -5.60
C THR A 36 -7.10 23.88 -6.58
N GLY A 37 -7.15 22.68 -7.17
CA GLY A 37 -8.15 22.28 -8.15
C GLY A 37 -7.90 20.86 -8.65
N LEU A 38 -8.48 20.51 -9.79
CA LEU A 38 -8.50 19.11 -10.26
C LEU A 38 -7.53 18.84 -11.43
N ASP A 39 -6.92 19.87 -11.99
CA ASP A 39 -6.24 19.76 -13.28
C ASP A 39 -4.88 20.50 -13.26
N PRO A 40 -3.77 19.77 -13.08
CA PRO A 40 -2.44 20.37 -13.06
C PRO A 40 -2.07 21.01 -14.41
N ASP A 41 -2.61 20.52 -15.54
CA ASP A 41 -2.36 21.09 -16.87
C ASP A 41 -3.01 22.48 -17.02
N LYS A 42 -4.07 22.76 -16.26
CA LYS A 42 -4.72 24.09 -16.20
C LYS A 42 -4.05 25.02 -15.17
N GLY A 43 -2.98 24.58 -14.55
CA GLY A 43 -2.19 25.38 -13.62
C GLY A 43 -2.61 25.24 -12.18
N ASP A 44 -3.40 24.22 -11.83
CA ASP A 44 -3.64 23.89 -10.43
C ASP A 44 -2.36 23.39 -9.77
N ARG A 45 -2.22 23.63 -8.48
CA ARG A 45 -0.99 23.42 -7.71
C ARG A 45 -1.26 22.59 -6.45
N MET A 46 -0.23 21.97 -5.92
CA MET A 46 -0.29 21.25 -4.65
C MET A 46 -0.30 22.21 -3.46
N LEU A 47 -1.03 21.84 -2.40
CA LEU A 47 -1.19 22.58 -1.14
C LEU A 47 -0.67 21.82 0.06
N GLU A 48 -0.82 20.50 0.05
CA GLU A 48 -0.39 19.62 1.13
C GLU A 48 0.04 18.27 0.56
N ILE A 49 1.07 17.69 1.14
CA ILE A 49 1.46 16.28 0.94
C ILE A 49 1.38 15.60 2.30
N GLY A 50 0.69 14.47 2.37
CA GLY A 50 0.63 13.60 3.51
C GLY A 50 1.15 12.21 3.17
N CYS A 51 2.06 11.67 3.98
CA CYS A 51 2.59 10.33 3.81
C CYS A 51 2.66 9.60 5.15
N VAL A 52 2.36 8.29 5.12
CA VAL A 52 2.47 7.41 6.29
C VAL A 52 3.16 6.12 5.90
N ARG A 53 4.23 5.76 6.60
CA ARG A 53 4.98 4.53 6.36
C ARG A 53 4.32 3.34 7.05
N LEU A 54 4.28 2.22 6.35
CA LEU A 54 3.86 0.93 6.88
C LEU A 54 5.08 0.07 7.23
N ASN A 55 5.06 -0.54 8.39
CA ASN A 55 6.03 -1.52 8.85
C ASN A 55 5.43 -2.93 8.70
N GLY A 56 5.62 -3.54 7.53
CA GLY A 56 4.96 -4.80 7.18
C GLY A 56 3.44 -4.64 7.14
N ARG A 57 2.73 -5.26 8.10
CA ARG A 57 1.26 -5.22 8.18
C ARG A 57 0.73 -4.27 9.27
N GLU A 58 1.53 -3.30 9.68
CA GLU A 58 1.18 -2.35 10.73
C GLU A 58 1.51 -0.93 10.30
N ILE A 59 0.72 0.03 10.76
CA ILE A 59 1.04 1.45 10.62
C ILE A 59 2.16 1.75 11.59
N SER A 60 3.22 2.41 11.12
CA SER A 60 4.31 2.82 11.99
C SER A 60 3.81 3.75 13.09
N LEU A 61 4.38 3.60 14.29
CA LEU A 61 4.13 4.50 15.42
C LEU A 61 5.29 5.51 15.61
N ASP A 62 6.34 5.41 14.79
CA ASP A 62 7.46 6.33 14.84
C ASP A 62 7.05 7.65 14.18
N PRO A 63 7.18 8.80 14.87
CA PRO A 63 6.90 10.12 14.27
C PRO A 63 7.70 10.41 13.00
N ASP A 64 8.92 9.87 12.86
CA ASP A 64 9.77 10.05 11.69
C ASP A 64 9.26 9.28 10.46
N ASP A 65 8.29 8.39 10.63
CA ASP A 65 7.63 7.65 9.56
C ASP A 65 6.36 8.36 9.00
N TYR A 66 6.12 9.59 9.44
CA TYR A 66 5.05 10.45 8.98
C TYR A 66 5.61 11.70 8.32
N LEU A 67 5.10 12.05 7.15
CA LEU A 67 5.44 13.29 6.48
C LEU A 67 4.17 14.10 6.27
N GLN A 68 4.18 15.36 6.74
CA GLN A 68 3.12 16.33 6.45
C GLN A 68 3.76 17.65 6.06
N ILE A 69 3.58 18.08 4.82
CA ILE A 69 4.15 19.32 4.33
C ILE A 69 3.06 20.17 3.70
N TYR A 70 2.86 21.38 4.24
CA TYR A 70 2.06 22.42 3.60
C TYR A 70 2.92 23.19 2.62
N ILE A 71 2.34 23.48 1.44
CA ILE A 71 3.05 24.05 0.30
C ILE A 71 2.38 25.35 -0.11
N ASN A 72 3.17 26.40 -0.29
CA ASN A 72 2.68 27.62 -0.93
C ASN A 72 2.51 27.38 -2.43
N PRO A 73 1.27 27.41 -2.95
CA PRO A 73 1.01 27.09 -4.36
C PRO A 73 1.43 28.21 -5.31
N GLU A 74 1.89 29.36 -4.80
CA GLU A 74 2.21 30.57 -5.58
C GLU A 74 1.02 31.07 -6.45
N ARG A 75 -0.21 30.78 -6.02
CA ARG A 75 -1.47 31.22 -6.63
C ARG A 75 -2.59 31.23 -5.59
N ASP A 76 -3.68 31.92 -5.91
CA ASP A 76 -4.86 31.94 -5.05
C ASP A 76 -5.56 30.57 -5.03
N ILE A 77 -6.05 30.20 -3.85
CA ILE A 77 -6.83 28.99 -3.61
C ILE A 77 -8.31 29.34 -3.81
N PRO A 78 -9.04 28.65 -4.70
CA PRO A 78 -10.48 28.85 -4.85
C PRO A 78 -11.26 28.53 -3.57
N GLU A 79 -12.33 29.27 -3.30
CA GLU A 79 -13.19 29.04 -2.13
C GLU A 79 -13.82 27.64 -2.13
N GLU A 80 -14.13 27.11 -3.31
CA GLU A 80 -14.73 25.79 -3.49
C GLU A 80 -13.79 24.66 -2.99
N THR A 81 -12.49 24.77 -3.28
CA THR A 81 -11.50 23.80 -2.80
C THR A 81 -11.17 24.01 -1.32
N THR A 82 -11.10 25.27 -0.88
CA THR A 82 -10.96 25.60 0.55
C THR A 82 -12.11 24.98 1.38
N ALA A 83 -13.33 24.94 0.86
CA ALA A 83 -14.47 24.32 1.54
C ALA A 83 -14.31 22.80 1.69
N ILE A 84 -13.48 22.15 0.87
CA ILE A 84 -13.22 20.70 0.92
C ILE A 84 -12.13 20.37 1.93
N HIS A 85 -10.96 21.01 1.83
CA HIS A 85 -9.77 20.67 2.61
C HIS A 85 -9.47 21.67 3.75
N GLY A 86 -10.17 22.78 3.85
CA GLY A 86 -9.99 23.78 4.90
C GLY A 86 -8.68 24.57 4.85
N ILE A 87 -7.88 24.41 3.79
CA ILE A 87 -6.61 25.13 3.61
C ILE A 87 -6.89 26.48 2.97
N THR A 88 -6.54 27.55 3.67
CA THR A 88 -6.76 28.93 3.20
C THR A 88 -5.47 29.54 2.66
N ASN A 89 -5.59 30.58 1.83
CA ASN A 89 -4.45 31.37 1.34
C ASN A 89 -3.58 31.86 2.52
N GLU A 90 -4.20 32.27 3.63
CA GLU A 90 -3.49 32.75 4.81
C GLU A 90 -2.64 31.66 5.46
N LYS A 91 -3.13 30.40 5.46
CA LYS A 91 -2.42 29.26 6.05
C LYS A 91 -1.13 28.94 5.31
N VAL A 92 -1.12 29.05 3.97
CA VAL A 92 0.01 28.60 3.14
C VAL A 92 0.93 29.72 2.65
N LYS A 93 0.59 30.99 2.89
CA LYS A 93 1.37 32.13 2.38
C LYS A 93 2.83 32.13 2.82
N ASP A 94 3.11 31.70 4.04
CA ASP A 94 4.45 31.65 4.62
C ASP A 94 5.06 30.23 4.58
N CYS A 95 4.35 29.27 3.96
CA CYS A 95 4.84 27.91 3.76
C CYS A 95 5.90 27.89 2.63
N PRO A 96 6.79 26.86 2.63
CA PRO A 96 7.74 26.68 1.55
C PRO A 96 7.03 26.42 0.21
N VAL A 97 7.66 26.75 -0.90
CA VAL A 97 7.22 26.33 -2.23
C VAL A 97 7.70 24.90 -2.50
N PHE A 98 7.08 24.22 -3.47
CA PHE A 98 7.45 22.82 -3.79
C PHE A 98 8.95 22.65 -4.08
N ALA A 99 9.58 23.64 -4.70
CA ALA A 99 11.02 23.63 -4.98
C ALA A 99 11.91 23.54 -3.74
N ASP A 100 11.43 23.99 -2.59
CA ASP A 100 12.18 23.99 -1.34
C ASP A 100 12.05 22.67 -0.57
N ILE A 101 10.98 21.90 -0.83
CA ILE A 101 10.66 20.65 -0.10
C ILE A 101 10.86 19.38 -0.95
N VAL A 102 11.09 19.51 -2.22
CA VAL A 102 11.13 18.38 -3.16
C VAL A 102 12.18 17.34 -2.78
N ASP A 103 13.34 17.77 -2.28
CA ASP A 103 14.41 16.83 -1.89
C ASP A 103 13.99 16.02 -0.63
N GLU A 104 13.39 16.68 0.37
CA GLU A 104 12.84 16.02 1.57
C GLU A 104 11.74 15.00 1.21
N PHE A 105 10.83 15.40 0.35
CA PHE A 105 9.76 14.50 -0.13
C PHE A 105 10.32 13.30 -0.89
N LEU A 106 11.22 13.53 -1.86
CA LEU A 106 11.78 12.44 -2.64
C LEU A 106 12.65 11.49 -1.81
N ASP A 107 13.40 12.01 -0.84
CA ASP A 107 14.18 11.18 0.09
C ASP A 107 13.27 10.30 0.95
N PHE A 108 12.11 10.83 1.40
CA PHE A 108 11.15 10.08 2.20
C PHE A 108 10.52 8.90 1.44
N VAL A 109 10.17 9.09 0.15
CA VAL A 109 9.49 8.07 -0.67
C VAL A 109 10.44 7.19 -1.48
N SER A 110 11.75 7.46 -1.46
CA SER A 110 12.74 6.76 -2.28
C SER A 110 12.74 5.25 -2.04
N ASP A 111 12.79 4.50 -3.15
CA ASP A 111 12.85 3.03 -3.16
C ASP A 111 11.66 2.32 -2.46
N THR A 112 10.56 3.04 -2.19
CA THR A 112 9.35 2.48 -1.56
C THR A 112 8.27 2.12 -2.56
N GLU A 113 7.29 1.34 -2.13
CA GLU A 113 6.01 1.18 -2.83
C GLU A 113 5.03 2.24 -2.31
N LEU A 114 4.55 3.11 -3.20
CA LEU A 114 3.51 4.08 -2.87
C LEU A 114 2.12 3.47 -3.04
N LEU A 115 1.30 3.57 -2.01
CA LEU A 115 -0.11 3.19 -1.98
C LEU A 115 -0.95 4.47 -2.05
N ILE A 116 -1.66 4.68 -3.15
CA ILE A 116 -2.40 5.92 -3.41
C ILE A 116 -3.83 5.57 -3.84
N HIS A 117 -4.82 6.30 -3.35
CA HIS A 117 -6.21 6.06 -3.70
C HIS A 117 -6.66 6.94 -4.87
N ASN A 118 -6.78 6.40 -6.07
CA ASN A 118 -6.88 7.12 -7.35
C ASN A 118 -5.55 7.76 -7.76
N ALA A 119 -4.51 6.93 -7.79
CA ALA A 119 -3.10 7.33 -7.97
C ALA A 119 -2.86 8.28 -9.16
N LYS A 120 -3.66 8.18 -10.22
CA LYS A 120 -3.54 9.05 -11.40
C LYS A 120 -3.64 10.54 -11.04
N PHE A 121 -4.45 10.89 -10.04
CA PHE A 121 -4.64 12.27 -9.60
C PHE A 121 -3.36 12.81 -8.94
N ASP A 122 -2.92 12.19 -7.85
CA ASP A 122 -1.78 12.65 -7.06
C ASP A 122 -0.47 12.59 -7.85
N VAL A 123 -0.24 11.49 -8.56
CA VAL A 123 0.93 11.30 -9.42
C VAL A 123 0.96 12.37 -10.53
N GLY A 124 -0.20 12.75 -11.07
CA GLY A 124 -0.29 13.82 -12.06
C GLY A 124 0.21 15.17 -11.51
N PHE A 125 -0.22 15.55 -10.32
CA PHE A 125 0.23 16.77 -9.66
C PHE A 125 1.72 16.73 -9.29
N ILE A 126 2.17 15.64 -8.66
CA ILE A 126 3.57 15.48 -8.30
C ILE A 126 4.47 15.55 -9.53
N ASN A 127 4.11 14.84 -10.60
CA ASN A 127 4.89 14.85 -11.84
C ASN A 127 4.93 16.23 -12.50
N MET A 128 3.84 16.97 -12.47
CA MET A 128 3.81 18.35 -12.99
C MET A 128 4.77 19.26 -12.20
N GLU A 129 4.77 19.16 -10.87
CA GLU A 129 5.69 19.94 -10.05
C GLU A 129 7.16 19.52 -10.26
N LEU A 130 7.43 18.21 -10.40
CA LEU A 130 8.76 17.70 -10.71
C LEU A 130 9.24 18.17 -12.09
N GLU A 131 8.37 18.16 -13.10
CA GLU A 131 8.68 18.63 -14.46
C GLU A 131 9.05 20.12 -14.47
N ARG A 132 8.32 20.95 -13.73
CA ARG A 132 8.62 22.38 -13.56
C ARG A 132 10.03 22.63 -13.00
N LEU A 133 10.54 21.68 -12.22
CA LEU A 133 11.88 21.72 -11.64
C LEU A 133 12.93 20.96 -12.47
N GLY A 134 12.53 20.30 -13.56
CA GLY A 134 13.42 19.48 -14.37
C GLY A 134 13.96 18.25 -13.64
N ARG A 135 13.16 17.65 -12.73
CA ARG A 135 13.56 16.57 -11.83
C ARG A 135 13.16 15.17 -12.32
N GLY A 136 12.60 15.02 -13.51
CA GLY A 136 12.09 13.74 -14.01
C GLY A 136 10.69 13.43 -13.49
N ARG A 137 10.38 12.18 -13.25
CA ARG A 137 9.05 11.72 -12.85
C ARG A 137 9.12 10.98 -11.52
N LEU A 138 8.02 10.93 -10.77
CA LEU A 138 7.93 10.21 -9.49
C LEU A 138 8.31 8.73 -9.63
N GLU A 139 7.92 8.13 -10.75
CA GLU A 139 8.20 6.72 -11.08
C GLU A 139 9.71 6.42 -11.20
N ASP A 140 10.56 7.45 -11.38
CA ASP A 140 12.02 7.31 -11.43
C ASP A 140 12.64 7.15 -10.04
N TYR A 141 11.90 7.51 -8.98
CA TYR A 141 12.38 7.55 -7.59
C TYR A 141 11.83 6.42 -6.72
N VAL A 142 10.61 5.97 -7.01
CA VAL A 142 9.92 4.96 -6.20
C VAL A 142 10.05 3.56 -6.80
N ALA A 143 9.93 2.54 -5.97
CA ALA A 143 10.02 1.16 -6.45
C ALA A 143 8.75 0.73 -7.19
N GLN A 144 7.59 1.24 -6.78
CA GLN A 144 6.29 0.91 -7.35
C GLN A 144 5.25 1.96 -6.96
N ILE A 145 4.23 2.15 -7.79
CA ILE A 145 3.01 2.87 -7.44
C ILE A 145 1.83 1.90 -7.58
N THR A 146 1.07 1.76 -6.50
CA THR A 146 -0.10 0.89 -6.41
C THR A 146 -1.35 1.73 -6.22
N ASP A 147 -2.30 1.65 -7.17
CA ASP A 147 -3.59 2.32 -7.06
C ASP A 147 -4.56 1.47 -6.24
N THR A 148 -4.82 1.89 -5.00
CA THR A 148 -5.71 1.16 -4.08
C THR A 148 -7.18 1.25 -4.49
N LEU A 149 -7.57 2.24 -5.31
CA LEU A 149 -8.91 2.33 -5.87
C LEU A 149 -9.18 1.21 -6.89
N GLU A 150 -8.17 0.87 -7.70
CA GLU A 150 -8.29 -0.27 -8.64
C GLU A 150 -8.45 -1.58 -7.88
N ILE A 151 -7.62 -1.82 -6.87
CA ILE A 151 -7.76 -2.99 -5.99
C ILE A 151 -9.17 -3.06 -5.37
N ALA A 152 -9.65 -1.93 -4.82
CA ALA A 152 -10.97 -1.88 -4.21
C ALA A 152 -12.10 -2.15 -5.22
N ARG A 153 -11.98 -1.70 -6.47
CA ARG A 153 -12.95 -1.98 -7.54
C ARG A 153 -13.03 -3.46 -7.89
N GLU A 154 -11.89 -4.14 -7.91
CA GLU A 154 -11.81 -5.58 -8.15
C GLU A 154 -12.40 -6.38 -6.98
N MET A 155 -12.09 -5.98 -5.75
CA MET A 155 -12.57 -6.67 -4.55
C MET A 155 -14.06 -6.45 -4.28
N TYR A 156 -14.61 -5.28 -4.62
CA TYR A 156 -15.98 -4.87 -4.30
C TYR A 156 -16.77 -4.40 -5.52
N PRO A 157 -17.00 -5.25 -6.51
CA PRO A 157 -17.66 -4.88 -7.76
C PRO A 157 -19.07 -4.31 -7.48
N GLY A 158 -19.37 -3.16 -8.09
CA GLY A 158 -20.66 -2.49 -7.96
C GLY A 158 -20.88 -1.74 -6.65
N ARG A 159 -19.88 -1.67 -5.75
CA ARG A 159 -19.96 -0.89 -4.52
C ARG A 159 -19.30 0.48 -4.66
N ARG A 160 -19.65 1.39 -3.74
CA ARG A 160 -18.95 2.67 -3.61
C ARG A 160 -17.60 2.44 -2.91
N VAL A 161 -16.52 2.64 -3.65
CA VAL A 161 -15.13 2.39 -3.22
C VAL A 161 -14.31 3.68 -3.07
N SER A 162 -14.96 4.82 -2.80
CA SER A 162 -14.25 6.01 -2.31
C SER A 162 -13.67 5.74 -0.91
N LEU A 163 -12.67 6.49 -0.48
CA LEU A 163 -12.04 6.31 0.84
C LEU A 163 -13.09 6.29 1.95
N ASP A 164 -14.03 7.24 1.99
CA ASP A 164 -15.16 7.24 2.93
C ASP A 164 -16.04 6.00 2.81
N GLY A 165 -16.32 5.57 1.58
CA GLY A 165 -17.11 4.36 1.33
C GLY A 165 -16.45 3.11 1.87
N LEU A 166 -15.13 3.03 1.75
CA LEU A 166 -14.33 1.93 2.29
C LEU A 166 -14.20 2.00 3.81
N CYS A 167 -14.01 3.19 4.40
CA CYS A 167 -14.03 3.39 5.85
C CYS A 167 -15.37 2.89 6.44
N LEU A 168 -16.49 3.30 5.86
CA LEU A 168 -17.82 2.86 6.29
C LEU A 168 -17.97 1.34 6.15
N MET A 169 -17.54 0.75 5.03
CA MET A 169 -17.63 -0.68 4.76
C MET A 169 -16.85 -1.52 5.78
N HIS A 170 -15.65 -1.04 6.14
CA HIS A 170 -14.74 -1.72 7.05
C HIS A 170 -14.88 -1.30 8.51
N LYS A 171 -15.82 -0.39 8.82
CA LYS A 171 -16.06 0.16 10.16
C LYS A 171 -14.82 0.85 10.74
N ILE A 172 -14.08 1.54 9.87
CA ILE A 172 -12.97 2.40 10.25
C ILE A 172 -13.54 3.75 10.66
N ASP A 173 -13.15 4.24 11.83
CA ASP A 173 -13.63 5.52 12.34
C ASP A 173 -12.98 6.69 11.60
N ASN A 174 -13.77 7.41 10.81
CA ASN A 174 -13.35 8.62 10.12
C ASN A 174 -14.02 9.88 10.69
N SER A 175 -14.54 9.83 11.91
CA SER A 175 -15.26 10.94 12.54
C SER A 175 -14.39 12.19 12.78
N ALA A 176 -13.07 12.03 12.89
CA ALA A 176 -12.11 13.12 12.99
C ALA A 176 -11.94 13.91 11.67
N ARG A 177 -12.43 13.37 10.54
CA ARG A 177 -12.33 13.96 9.21
C ARG A 177 -13.42 15.01 8.98
N VAL A 178 -13.27 16.19 9.61
CA VAL A 178 -14.16 17.34 9.37
C VAL A 178 -13.90 17.95 8.00
N PHE A 179 -12.64 18.02 7.61
CA PHE A 179 -12.15 18.40 6.29
C PHE A 179 -11.27 17.28 5.73
N HIS A 180 -11.08 17.28 4.43
CA HIS A 180 -10.03 16.49 3.81
C HIS A 180 -8.67 17.06 4.23
N GLY A 181 -7.72 16.20 4.57
CA GLY A 181 -6.36 16.59 4.90
C GLY A 181 -5.43 15.47 4.54
N ALA A 182 -4.38 15.77 3.77
CA ALA A 182 -3.55 14.76 3.14
C ALA A 182 -2.94 13.75 4.14
N LEU A 183 -2.49 14.19 5.30
CA LEU A 183 -1.96 13.26 6.30
C LEU A 183 -3.04 12.37 6.90
N LEU A 184 -4.21 12.93 7.26
CA LEU A 184 -5.32 12.15 7.81
C LEU A 184 -5.85 11.15 6.79
N ASP A 185 -5.97 11.57 5.53
CA ASP A 185 -6.44 10.70 4.45
C ASP A 185 -5.45 9.58 4.16
N SER A 186 -4.14 9.85 4.22
CA SER A 186 -3.09 8.83 4.17
C SER A 186 -3.16 7.83 5.34
N GLN A 187 -3.46 8.28 6.56
CA GLN A 187 -3.67 7.38 7.72
C GLN A 187 -4.89 6.48 7.53
N LEU A 188 -6.03 7.07 7.13
CA LEU A 188 -7.25 6.31 6.83
C LEU A 188 -7.02 5.31 5.67
N LEU A 189 -6.27 5.73 4.65
CA LEU A 189 -5.90 4.86 3.54
C LEU A 189 -5.06 3.67 4.01
N ALA A 190 -4.11 3.89 4.93
CA ALA A 190 -3.31 2.82 5.52
C ALA A 190 -4.20 1.79 6.24
N GLU A 191 -5.14 2.23 7.09
CA GLU A 191 -6.07 1.35 7.78
C GLU A 191 -6.97 0.57 6.81
N VAL A 192 -7.52 1.27 5.81
CA VAL A 192 -8.35 0.66 4.76
C VAL A 192 -7.56 -0.39 4.00
N TYR A 193 -6.37 -0.06 3.51
CA TYR A 193 -5.52 -0.98 2.74
C TYR A 193 -5.15 -2.22 3.55
N LEU A 194 -4.71 -2.06 4.78
CA LEU A 194 -4.37 -3.17 5.67
C LEU A 194 -5.58 -4.05 5.96
N THR A 195 -6.77 -3.46 6.11
CA THR A 195 -8.01 -4.20 6.36
C THR A 195 -8.50 -4.93 5.11
N MET A 196 -8.49 -4.29 3.95
CA MET A 196 -8.86 -4.92 2.68
C MET A 196 -7.99 -6.14 2.36
N THR A 197 -6.70 -6.02 2.60
CA THR A 197 -5.71 -7.06 2.24
C THR A 197 -5.45 -8.08 3.35
N ARG A 198 -6.16 -8.05 4.47
CA ARG A 198 -6.01 -9.01 5.60
C ARG A 198 -6.25 -10.47 5.22
N GLY A 199 -7.09 -10.74 4.23
CA GLY A 199 -7.40 -12.09 3.77
C GLY A 199 -6.48 -12.62 2.66
N GLN A 200 -5.65 -11.74 2.10
CA GLN A 200 -4.66 -12.05 1.08
C GLN A 200 -3.28 -12.27 1.70
N GLY A 201 -3.21 -13.02 2.81
CA GLY A 201 -1.96 -13.64 3.17
C GLY A 201 -1.59 -14.54 2.00
N GLU A 202 -0.69 -14.08 1.12
CA GLU A 202 -0.05 -14.95 0.15
C GLU A 202 0.51 -16.13 0.94
N ILE A 203 -0.04 -17.31 0.67
CA ILE A 203 0.71 -18.52 0.92
C ILE A 203 1.84 -18.43 -0.10
N ASP A 204 2.96 -17.86 0.32
CA ASP A 204 4.17 -17.75 -0.47
C ASP A 204 4.72 -19.17 -0.71
N LEU A 205 4.15 -19.82 -1.74
CA LEU A 205 4.58 -21.14 -2.18
C LEU A 205 6.00 -21.09 -2.78
N ASP A 206 6.47 -19.93 -3.19
CA ASP A 206 7.82 -19.76 -3.77
C ASP A 206 8.88 -19.66 -2.67
N ASN A 207 8.52 -19.23 -1.45
CA ASN A 207 9.42 -19.17 -0.30
C ASN A 207 9.43 -20.45 0.54
N TRP A 208 8.65 -21.44 0.17
CA TRP A 208 8.77 -22.80 0.74
C TRP A 208 10.06 -23.52 0.28
N GLY A 209 10.87 -22.87 -0.58
CA GLY A 209 12.14 -23.40 -1.06
C GLY A 209 13.30 -23.30 -0.06
N ASP A 210 13.28 -22.36 0.87
CA ASP A 210 14.18 -22.32 2.01
C ASP A 210 13.51 -23.05 3.18
N ALA A 211 13.42 -24.38 3.06
CA ALA A 211 13.04 -25.23 4.18
C ALA A 211 13.92 -24.83 5.37
N VAL A 212 13.32 -24.18 6.37
CA VAL A 212 13.96 -24.06 7.68
C VAL A 212 14.31 -25.47 8.08
N GLU A 213 15.59 -25.85 7.99
CA GLU A 213 16.05 -27.12 8.49
C GLU A 213 15.78 -27.12 10.00
N ILE A 214 14.64 -27.71 10.37
CA ILE A 214 14.30 -27.90 11.78
C ILE A 214 15.35 -28.86 12.33
N PRO A 215 16.17 -28.43 13.32
CA PRO A 215 17.20 -29.28 13.87
C PRO A 215 16.59 -30.60 14.27
N PRO A 216 17.27 -31.75 13.98
CA PRO A 216 16.78 -33.10 14.30
C PRO A 216 16.39 -33.27 15.78
N GLU A 217 17.01 -32.49 16.66
CA GLU A 217 16.73 -32.45 18.10
C GLU A 217 15.35 -31.87 18.43
N ILE A 218 14.85 -30.93 17.59
CA ILE A 218 13.50 -30.39 17.75
C ILE A 218 12.47 -31.34 17.18
N ILE A 219 12.76 -31.99 16.02
CA ILE A 219 11.88 -33.00 15.43
C ILE A 219 11.70 -34.18 16.41
N ALA A 220 12.77 -34.63 17.09
CA ALA A 220 12.69 -35.67 18.08
C ALA A 220 11.86 -35.32 19.34
N ARG A 221 11.61 -34.03 19.57
CA ARG A 221 10.79 -33.52 20.68
C ARG A 221 9.34 -33.28 20.30
N LEU A 222 9.01 -33.25 18.99
CA LEU A 222 7.65 -33.14 18.49
C LEU A 222 6.95 -34.49 18.60
N THR A 223 6.36 -34.75 19.74
CA THR A 223 5.39 -35.84 19.88
C THR A 223 4.10 -35.39 19.23
N MET A 224 3.81 -35.91 18.05
CA MET A 224 2.46 -35.79 17.49
C MET A 224 1.53 -36.63 18.36
N PRO A 225 0.47 -36.08 18.95
CA PRO A 225 -0.52 -36.88 19.65
C PRO A 225 -1.13 -37.87 18.66
N GLU A 226 -1.23 -39.13 19.02
CA GLU A 226 -1.98 -40.08 18.22
C GLU A 226 -3.47 -39.70 18.25
N PRO A 227 -4.11 -39.63 17.08
CA PRO A 227 -5.52 -39.25 17.02
C PRO A 227 -6.37 -40.30 17.77
N SER A 228 -7.36 -39.84 18.51
CA SER A 228 -8.28 -40.71 19.23
C SER A 228 -9.10 -41.58 18.26
N PRO A 229 -9.61 -42.74 18.69
CA PRO A 229 -10.50 -43.54 17.86
C PRO A 229 -11.74 -42.79 17.35
N GLU A 230 -12.21 -41.81 18.12
CA GLU A 230 -13.36 -40.98 17.77
C GLU A 230 -12.99 -40.00 16.64
N GLU A 231 -11.83 -39.36 16.70
CA GLU A 231 -11.32 -38.46 15.65
C GLU A 231 -11.06 -39.22 14.34
N LEU A 232 -10.51 -40.43 14.41
CA LEU A 232 -10.31 -41.31 13.25
C LEU A 232 -11.67 -41.69 12.60
N ALA A 233 -12.68 -42.00 13.41
CA ALA A 233 -14.01 -42.35 12.91
C ALA A 233 -14.72 -41.14 12.27
N GLU A 234 -14.48 -39.94 12.79
CA GLU A 234 -15.05 -38.71 12.23
C GLU A 234 -14.33 -38.32 10.93
N HIS A 235 -13.01 -38.49 10.86
CA HIS A 235 -12.22 -38.32 9.65
C HIS A 235 -12.67 -39.27 8.53
N GLU A 236 -12.90 -40.55 8.81
CA GLU A 236 -13.41 -41.52 7.84
C GLU A 236 -14.80 -41.10 7.30
N LYS A 237 -15.71 -40.65 8.15
CA LYS A 237 -17.00 -40.10 7.70
C LYS A 237 -16.86 -38.91 6.78
N MET A 238 -15.89 -38.05 7.02
CA MET A 238 -15.60 -36.90 6.15
C MET A 238 -15.07 -37.35 4.78
N LEU A 239 -14.17 -38.33 4.75
CA LEU A 239 -13.65 -38.92 3.51
C LEU A 239 -14.76 -39.59 2.69
N ASP A 240 -15.67 -40.34 3.34
CA ASP A 240 -16.84 -40.96 2.69
C ASP A 240 -17.79 -39.91 2.09
N LYS A 241 -17.94 -38.77 2.76
CA LYS A 241 -18.73 -37.66 2.25
C LYS A 241 -18.07 -37.01 1.04
N ALA A 242 -16.75 -36.84 1.06
CA ALA A 242 -15.97 -36.33 -0.05
C ALA A 242 -16.04 -37.25 -1.29
N ASP A 243 -15.91 -38.57 -1.08
CA ASP A 243 -16.03 -39.57 -2.15
C ASP A 243 -17.41 -39.53 -2.82
N LYS A 244 -18.47 -39.42 -2.00
CA LYS A 244 -19.85 -39.28 -2.52
C LYS A 244 -20.05 -37.99 -3.34
N GLN A 245 -19.46 -36.87 -2.89
CA GLN A 245 -19.57 -35.59 -3.61
C GLN A 245 -18.77 -35.60 -4.92
N CYS A 246 -17.56 -36.19 -4.90
CA CYS A 246 -16.71 -36.28 -6.07
C CYS A 246 -17.13 -37.41 -7.05
N LYS A 247 -18.03 -38.30 -6.64
CA LYS A 247 -18.38 -39.54 -7.36
C LYS A 247 -17.14 -40.38 -7.75
N ALA A 248 -16.09 -40.29 -6.97
CA ALA A 248 -14.81 -40.98 -7.13
C ALA A 248 -14.06 -41.00 -5.81
N THR A 249 -13.05 -41.88 -5.70
CA THR A 249 -12.12 -41.88 -4.54
C THR A 249 -11.44 -40.52 -4.43
N CYS A 250 -11.54 -39.86 -3.28
CA CYS A 250 -10.96 -38.53 -3.06
C CYS A 250 -9.43 -38.57 -3.11
N ALA A 251 -8.83 -37.40 -3.41
CA ALA A 251 -7.38 -37.26 -3.55
C ALA A 251 -6.60 -37.72 -2.31
N TRP A 252 -7.15 -37.53 -1.12
CA TRP A 252 -6.55 -37.97 0.14
C TRP A 252 -6.45 -39.51 0.27
N ARG A 253 -7.51 -40.25 -0.03
CA ARG A 253 -7.45 -41.71 -0.04
C ARG A 253 -6.47 -42.26 -1.08
N LYS A 254 -6.43 -41.62 -2.25
CA LYS A 254 -5.45 -41.94 -3.29
C LYS A 254 -4.02 -41.72 -2.84
N ALA A 255 -3.75 -40.61 -2.14
CA ALA A 255 -2.42 -40.32 -1.60
C ALA A 255 -2.00 -41.29 -0.50
N LEU A 256 -2.94 -41.83 0.27
CA LEU A 256 -2.71 -42.85 1.31
C LEU A 256 -2.70 -44.27 0.78
N GLY A 257 -2.90 -44.49 -0.54
CA GLY A 257 -2.96 -45.82 -1.13
C GLY A 257 -4.22 -46.62 -0.76
N ILE A 258 -5.27 -45.94 -0.25
CA ILE A 258 -6.52 -46.57 0.17
C ILE A 258 -7.50 -46.54 -1.00
N GLY A 259 -7.96 -47.68 -1.46
CA GLY A 259 -9.03 -47.79 -2.48
C GLY A 259 -8.58 -47.65 -3.93
N VAL A 260 -7.34 -47.91 -4.26
CA VAL A 260 -6.89 -48.12 -5.63
C VAL A 260 -7.15 -49.59 -6.01
N GLU A 261 -8.33 -49.87 -6.59
CA GLU A 261 -8.50 -51.13 -7.32
C GLU A 261 -7.63 -51.02 -8.57
N GLU A 262 -6.55 -51.81 -8.63
CA GLU A 262 -5.85 -52.13 -9.86
C GLU A 262 -6.84 -52.80 -10.81
N LYS A 263 -7.26 -52.10 -11.84
CA LYS A 263 -7.88 -52.76 -13.01
C LYS A 263 -6.77 -53.48 -13.74
N GLU A 264 -6.63 -54.77 -13.45
CA GLU A 264 -5.94 -55.68 -14.37
C GLU A 264 -6.66 -55.62 -15.74
N SER A 265 -5.85 -55.43 -16.76
CA SER A 265 -6.19 -55.40 -18.20
C SER A 265 -6.61 -56.75 -18.74
#